data_df8000ed6f879d6be621a3013c790391
#
_entry.id   df8000ed6f879d6be621a3013c790391
#
_cell.length_a   1.000
_cell.length_b   1.000
_cell.length_c   1.000
_cell.angle_alpha   90.00
_cell.angle_beta   90.00
_cell.angle_gamma   90.00
#
_symmetry.space_group_name_H-M   'P 1'
#
loop_
_entity.id
_entity.type
_entity.pdbx_description
1 polymer ?
#
loop_
_entity_poly.entity_id
_entity_poly.type
_entity_poly.pdbx_seq_one_letter_code
_entity_poly.pdbx_strand_id
1 'polypeptide(L)'
;MQVQLFGFTLNEASLYVTNDNVDHTYSGITYTASAITCKEFSYDLKEVMGEASISMPFLQSGFLAGAASRSIEGAVHIDVYEFETTDDTATLVFRGFVNTFKVSKAMLDVQCVSFIEHARDNYARMILTRVCNHRLYSALCGANEASYTFTGTIVGFSVDRVTVEVSGIGAGSGYFTYGFCKWQGAYRHIVNDVWNGSTRYLDLMHFAPTAWEIGQGISIVAGCDKTTSTCSSKFGMFQNFMGFPYAPYESIRYTGLRTTTIKKSKK
;
A
#
# COMPACT_ATOMS: atom_id res chain seq x y z
N MET A 1 -9.90 -1.68 -36.77
CA MET A 1 -10.40 -2.34 -35.55
C MET A 1 -9.66 -1.69 -34.39
N GLN A 2 -10.36 -1.06 -33.46
CA GLN A 2 -9.73 -0.40 -32.31
C GLN A 2 -9.34 -1.46 -31.27
N VAL A 3 -8.06 -1.54 -31.01
CA VAL A 3 -7.46 -2.44 -30.01
C VAL A 3 -6.97 -1.59 -28.85
N GLN A 4 -7.01 -2.10 -27.65
CA GLN A 4 -6.48 -1.41 -26.48
C GLN A 4 -5.15 -2.02 -26.05
N LEU A 5 -4.18 -1.15 -25.79
CA LEU A 5 -2.85 -1.50 -25.27
C LEU A 5 -2.73 -1.02 -23.84
N PHE A 6 -2.35 -1.91 -22.92
CA PHE A 6 -2.23 -1.64 -21.50
C PHE A 6 -0.78 -1.77 -21.06
N GLY A 7 -0.21 -0.70 -20.53
CA GLY A 7 1.13 -0.70 -19.95
C GLY A 7 1.08 -0.47 -18.44
N PHE A 8 1.47 -1.47 -17.65
CA PHE A 8 1.62 -1.36 -16.20
C PHE A 8 3.10 -1.27 -15.86
N THR A 9 3.48 -0.32 -15.02
CA THR A 9 4.87 -0.13 -14.59
C THR A 9 4.98 0.10 -13.09
N LEU A 10 5.97 -0.52 -12.46
CA LEU A 10 6.31 -0.34 -11.05
C LEU A 10 7.83 -0.45 -10.88
N ASN A 11 8.50 0.66 -10.61
CA ASN A 11 9.95 0.73 -10.57
C ASN A 11 10.58 0.19 -11.88
N GLU A 12 11.31 -0.93 -11.79
CA GLU A 12 11.93 -1.60 -12.93
C GLU A 12 11.04 -2.70 -13.55
N ALA A 13 9.94 -3.08 -12.88
CA ALA A 13 9.02 -4.10 -13.39
C ALA A 13 7.98 -3.48 -14.33
N SER A 14 7.75 -4.13 -15.46
CA SER A 14 6.74 -3.71 -16.44
C SER A 14 5.95 -4.91 -16.96
N LEU A 15 4.69 -4.65 -17.31
CA LEU A 15 3.79 -5.61 -17.93
C LEU A 15 3.05 -4.88 -19.05
N TYR A 16 3.21 -5.36 -20.27
CA TYR A 16 2.57 -4.81 -21.46
C TYR A 16 1.66 -5.86 -22.09
N VAL A 17 0.36 -5.58 -22.13
CA VAL A 17 -0.67 -6.51 -22.63
C VAL A 17 -1.67 -5.81 -23.52
N THR A 18 -2.29 -6.57 -24.40
CA THR A 18 -3.34 -6.10 -25.31
C THR A 18 -4.60 -6.94 -25.15
N ASN A 19 -5.77 -6.36 -25.44
CA ASN A 19 -7.03 -7.08 -25.48
C ASN A 19 -7.29 -7.79 -26.82
N ASP A 20 -6.34 -7.75 -27.74
CA ASP A 20 -6.42 -8.49 -29.00
C ASP A 20 -5.91 -9.93 -28.83
N ASN A 21 -6.20 -10.76 -29.84
CA ASN A 21 -5.73 -12.15 -29.92
C ASN A 21 -4.31 -12.29 -30.49
N VAL A 22 -3.70 -11.17 -30.92
CA VAL A 22 -2.35 -11.10 -31.52
C VAL A 22 -1.52 -10.08 -30.75
N ASP A 23 -0.22 -10.34 -30.68
CA ASP A 23 0.73 -9.41 -30.12
C ASP A 23 0.87 -8.18 -31.02
N HIS A 24 0.94 -7.00 -30.41
CA HIS A 24 1.16 -5.74 -31.12
C HIS A 24 2.45 -5.07 -30.63
N THR A 25 3.17 -4.45 -31.56
CA THR A 25 4.36 -3.66 -31.21
C THR A 25 4.09 -2.19 -31.48
N TYR A 26 4.20 -1.37 -30.44
CA TYR A 26 4.05 0.09 -30.54
C TYR A 26 5.21 0.76 -29.81
N SER A 27 5.84 1.76 -30.45
CA SER A 27 6.98 2.52 -29.92
C SER A 27 8.15 1.65 -29.40
N GLY A 28 8.39 0.49 -30.06
CA GLY A 28 9.45 -0.44 -29.66
C GLY A 28 9.09 -1.36 -28.48
N ILE A 29 7.86 -1.30 -27.97
CA ILE A 29 7.35 -2.14 -26.88
C ILE A 29 6.38 -3.16 -27.47
N THR A 30 6.57 -4.44 -27.12
CA THR A 30 5.64 -5.51 -27.51
C THR A 30 4.59 -5.71 -26.44
N TYR A 31 3.32 -5.59 -26.82
CA TYR A 31 2.14 -5.84 -26.00
C TYR A 31 1.64 -7.25 -26.29
N THR A 32 1.71 -8.10 -25.28
CA THR A 32 1.36 -9.52 -25.42
C THR A 32 -0.17 -9.72 -25.40
N ALA A 33 -0.67 -10.57 -26.26
CA ALA A 33 -2.09 -10.93 -26.31
C ALA A 33 -2.57 -11.51 -24.97
N SER A 34 -3.64 -10.96 -24.42
CA SER A 34 -4.22 -11.38 -23.14
C SER A 34 -5.73 -11.19 -23.13
N ALA A 35 -6.42 -12.02 -22.37
CA ALA A 35 -7.87 -11.85 -22.15
C ALA A 35 -8.16 -10.70 -21.16
N ILE A 36 -7.52 -9.55 -21.38
CA ILE A 36 -7.74 -8.34 -20.60
C ILE A 36 -8.97 -7.58 -21.12
N THR A 37 -9.76 -7.07 -20.22
CA THR A 37 -10.93 -6.25 -20.53
C THR A 37 -10.95 -4.98 -19.72
N CYS A 38 -11.20 -3.84 -20.35
CA CYS A 38 -11.54 -2.60 -19.67
C CYS A 38 -13.05 -2.44 -19.70
N LYS A 39 -13.67 -2.31 -18.54
CA LYS A 39 -15.14 -2.25 -18.45
C LYS A 39 -15.69 -0.89 -18.83
N GLU A 40 -15.03 0.17 -18.39
CA GLU A 40 -15.48 1.53 -18.67
C GLU A 40 -14.37 2.53 -18.26
N PHE A 41 -14.23 3.60 -19.06
CA PHE A 41 -13.52 4.81 -18.63
C PHE A 41 -14.60 5.82 -18.25
N SER A 42 -14.66 6.20 -16.99
CA SER A 42 -15.52 7.29 -16.56
C SER A 42 -14.70 8.57 -16.43
N TYR A 43 -15.16 9.63 -17.10
CA TYR A 43 -14.59 10.96 -16.96
C TYR A 43 -15.67 11.90 -16.44
N ASP A 44 -15.49 12.49 -15.29
CA ASP A 44 -16.31 13.61 -14.86
C ASP A 44 -15.69 14.92 -15.34
N LEU A 45 -16.34 15.55 -16.32
CA LEU A 45 -15.91 16.81 -16.89
C LEU A 45 -15.94 17.98 -15.90
N LYS A 46 -16.69 17.87 -14.81
CA LYS A 46 -16.79 18.91 -13.78
C LYS A 46 -15.64 18.78 -12.75
N GLU A 47 -15.21 17.56 -12.46
CA GLU A 47 -14.19 17.30 -11.44
C GLU A 47 -12.83 16.91 -12.06
N VAL A 48 -12.75 16.75 -13.38
CA VAL A 48 -11.51 16.29 -14.09
C VAL A 48 -10.99 14.97 -13.56
N MET A 49 -11.89 14.14 -13.03
CA MET A 49 -11.57 12.83 -12.46
C MET A 49 -11.85 11.75 -13.49
N GLY A 50 -10.99 10.74 -13.51
CA GLY A 50 -11.17 9.57 -14.34
C GLY A 50 -10.87 8.30 -13.55
N GLU A 51 -11.76 7.32 -13.69
CA GLU A 51 -11.56 5.98 -13.16
C GLU A 51 -11.55 4.97 -14.31
N ALA A 52 -10.78 3.90 -14.16
CA ALA A 52 -10.78 2.76 -15.06
C ALA A 52 -10.87 1.46 -14.27
N SER A 53 -11.75 0.57 -14.71
CA SER A 53 -11.87 -0.77 -14.14
C SER A 53 -11.43 -1.81 -15.15
N ILE A 54 -10.35 -2.52 -14.83
CA ILE A 54 -9.68 -3.46 -15.72
C ILE A 54 -9.74 -4.85 -15.08
N SER A 55 -10.07 -5.85 -15.87
CA SER A 55 -10.10 -7.25 -15.45
C SER A 55 -9.20 -8.08 -16.36
N MET A 56 -8.32 -8.91 -15.77
CA MET A 56 -7.38 -9.77 -16.49
C MET A 56 -7.21 -11.12 -15.81
N PRO A 57 -6.78 -12.17 -16.52
CA PRO A 57 -6.46 -13.45 -15.91
C PRO A 57 -5.33 -13.31 -14.90
N PHE A 58 -5.51 -13.87 -13.70
CA PHE A 58 -4.51 -13.80 -12.62
C PHE A 58 -3.15 -14.40 -13.04
N LEU A 59 -3.15 -15.49 -13.79
CA LEU A 59 -1.93 -16.15 -14.27
C LEU A 59 -1.13 -15.30 -15.28
N GLN A 60 -1.78 -14.36 -15.97
CA GLN A 60 -1.16 -13.46 -16.94
C GLN A 60 -0.82 -12.09 -16.34
N SER A 61 -1.11 -11.88 -15.07
CA SER A 61 -0.94 -10.57 -14.41
C SER A 61 0.52 -10.26 -14.02
N GLY A 62 1.45 -11.17 -14.24
CA GLY A 62 2.87 -10.94 -13.98
C GLY A 62 3.16 -10.38 -12.58
N PHE A 63 3.89 -9.27 -12.48
CA PHE A 63 4.21 -8.63 -11.21
C PHE A 63 2.98 -8.05 -10.48
N LEU A 64 1.86 -7.83 -11.17
CA LEU A 64 0.62 -7.34 -10.53
C LEU A 64 0.07 -8.36 -9.51
N ALA A 65 0.28 -9.65 -9.72
CA ALA A 65 -0.06 -10.67 -8.71
C ALA A 65 0.73 -10.47 -7.42
N GLY A 66 2.01 -10.12 -7.53
CA GLY A 66 2.86 -9.75 -6.40
C GLY A 66 2.39 -8.47 -5.70
N ALA A 67 2.02 -7.44 -6.46
CA ALA A 67 1.45 -6.21 -5.93
C ALA A 67 0.10 -6.45 -5.23
N ALA A 68 -0.79 -7.26 -5.84
CA ALA A 68 -2.08 -7.64 -5.26
C ALA A 68 -1.93 -8.40 -3.94
N SER A 69 -0.91 -9.25 -3.83
CA SER A 69 -0.57 -9.97 -2.57
C SER A 69 0.21 -9.11 -1.57
N ARG A 70 0.43 -7.83 -1.87
CA ARG A 70 1.24 -6.89 -1.07
C ARG A 70 2.67 -7.38 -0.83
N SER A 71 3.22 -8.13 -1.76
CA SER A 71 4.61 -8.59 -1.73
C SER A 71 5.58 -7.55 -2.28
N ILE A 72 5.07 -6.55 -3.00
CA ILE A 72 5.84 -5.48 -3.63
C ILE A 72 5.27 -4.14 -3.16
N GLU A 73 6.13 -3.22 -2.71
CA GLU A 73 5.74 -1.85 -2.37
C GLU A 73 5.95 -0.92 -3.57
N GLY A 74 5.02 0.03 -3.72
CA GLY A 74 5.10 1.10 -4.70
C GLY A 74 3.75 1.39 -5.35
N ALA A 75 3.66 2.54 -6.02
CA ALA A 75 2.50 2.89 -6.81
C ALA A 75 2.66 2.30 -8.22
N VAL A 76 1.73 1.44 -8.61
CA VAL A 76 1.70 0.90 -9.98
C VAL A 76 1.10 1.95 -10.89
N HIS A 77 1.87 2.39 -11.88
CA HIS A 77 1.39 3.27 -12.95
C HIS A 77 0.70 2.45 -14.03
N ILE A 78 -0.27 3.08 -14.69
CA ILE A 78 -0.94 2.51 -15.83
C ILE A 78 -1.10 3.55 -16.94
N ASP A 79 -0.79 3.13 -18.17
CA ASP A 79 -1.09 3.82 -19.40
C ASP A 79 -1.96 2.92 -20.28
N VAL A 80 -3.07 3.47 -20.80
CA VAL A 80 -3.94 2.76 -21.74
C VAL A 80 -4.03 3.55 -23.02
N TYR A 81 -3.76 2.85 -24.14
CA TYR A 81 -3.81 3.43 -25.47
C TYR A 81 -4.91 2.75 -26.28
N GLU A 82 -5.60 3.53 -27.08
CA GLU A 82 -6.38 3.02 -28.23
C GLU A 82 -5.46 2.95 -29.44
N PHE A 83 -5.27 1.75 -29.97
CA PHE A 83 -4.39 1.45 -31.08
C PHE A 83 -5.18 1.12 -32.34
N GLU A 84 -4.88 1.84 -33.42
CA GLU A 84 -5.44 1.60 -34.75
C GLU A 84 -4.49 0.71 -35.53
N THR A 85 -4.92 -0.53 -35.80
CA THR A 85 -4.08 -1.52 -36.50
C THR A 85 -3.85 -1.18 -37.97
N THR A 86 -4.61 -0.25 -38.53
CA THR A 86 -4.50 0.14 -39.94
C THR A 86 -3.32 1.07 -40.19
N ASP A 87 -3.09 1.99 -39.27
CA ASP A 87 -2.12 3.08 -39.42
C ASP A 87 -0.96 3.01 -38.40
N ASP A 88 -0.90 1.96 -37.60
CA ASP A 88 0.06 1.78 -36.50
C ASP A 88 0.12 2.99 -35.55
N THR A 89 -1.02 3.67 -35.35
CA THR A 89 -1.11 4.83 -34.48
C THR A 89 -1.80 4.48 -33.17
N ALA A 90 -1.30 5.05 -32.09
CA ALA A 90 -1.92 4.88 -30.78
C ALA A 90 -2.23 6.22 -30.13
N THR A 91 -3.43 6.33 -29.55
CA THR A 91 -3.87 7.49 -28.80
C THR A 91 -3.94 7.13 -27.31
N LEU A 92 -3.27 7.90 -26.45
CA LEU A 92 -3.37 7.72 -25.01
C LEU A 92 -4.78 8.14 -24.55
N VAL A 93 -5.54 7.17 -24.01
CA VAL A 93 -6.90 7.41 -23.51
C VAL A 93 -6.99 7.48 -22.00
N PHE A 94 -6.07 6.82 -21.28
CA PHE A 94 -6.04 6.89 -19.83
C PHE A 94 -4.61 6.82 -19.32
N ARG A 95 -4.30 7.66 -18.32
CA ARG A 95 -3.05 7.61 -17.55
C ARG A 95 -3.34 7.82 -16.07
N GLY A 96 -2.82 6.92 -15.24
CA GLY A 96 -3.10 6.99 -13.82
C GLY A 96 -2.32 6.00 -12.99
N PHE A 97 -2.89 5.68 -11.84
CA PHE A 97 -2.33 4.74 -10.86
C PHE A 97 -3.34 3.66 -10.52
N VAL A 98 -2.84 2.50 -10.20
CA VAL A 98 -3.67 1.44 -9.61
C VAL A 98 -3.95 1.79 -8.15
N ASN A 99 -5.22 1.88 -7.81
CA ASN A 99 -5.70 2.18 -6.46
C ASN A 99 -5.95 0.90 -5.66
N THR A 100 -6.69 -0.06 -6.23
CA THR A 100 -7.00 -1.31 -5.54
C THR A 100 -6.91 -2.51 -6.46
N PHE A 101 -6.57 -3.66 -5.85
CA PHE A 101 -6.60 -4.97 -6.48
C PHE A 101 -7.65 -5.84 -5.82
N LYS A 102 -8.43 -6.57 -6.61
CA LYS A 102 -9.36 -7.58 -6.13
C LYS A 102 -9.14 -8.87 -6.89
N VAL A 103 -8.73 -9.91 -6.18
CA VAL A 103 -8.61 -11.25 -6.75
C VAL A 103 -9.94 -11.98 -6.60
N SER A 104 -10.51 -12.45 -7.70
CA SER A 104 -11.76 -13.19 -7.73
C SER A 104 -11.61 -14.43 -8.60
N LYS A 105 -11.57 -15.61 -7.98
CA LYS A 105 -11.31 -16.88 -8.65
C LYS A 105 -9.99 -16.85 -9.43
N ALA A 106 -10.06 -16.87 -10.77
CA ALA A 106 -8.91 -16.84 -11.67
C ALA A 106 -8.66 -15.46 -12.29
N MET A 107 -9.40 -14.43 -11.87
CA MET A 107 -9.31 -13.07 -12.42
C MET A 107 -8.74 -12.10 -11.39
N LEU A 108 -7.98 -11.14 -11.87
CA LEU A 108 -7.50 -9.98 -11.15
C LEU A 108 -8.27 -8.75 -11.67
N ASP A 109 -9.10 -8.18 -10.80
CA ASP A 109 -9.75 -6.91 -11.06
C ASP A 109 -8.90 -5.78 -10.49
N VAL A 110 -8.60 -4.79 -11.33
CA VAL A 110 -7.73 -3.65 -11.03
C VAL A 110 -8.54 -2.38 -11.15
N GLN A 111 -8.67 -1.64 -10.06
CA GLN A 111 -9.28 -0.31 -10.07
C GLN A 111 -8.19 0.74 -10.20
N CYS A 112 -8.31 1.58 -11.19
CA CYS A 112 -7.35 2.62 -11.49
C CYS A 112 -7.98 4.00 -11.32
N VAL A 113 -7.19 4.96 -10.87
CA VAL A 113 -7.58 6.36 -10.71
C VAL A 113 -6.66 7.25 -11.52
N SER A 114 -7.18 8.37 -12.00
CA SER A 114 -6.37 9.32 -12.76
C SER A 114 -5.27 9.94 -11.89
N PHE A 115 -4.24 10.49 -12.53
CA PHE A 115 -3.16 11.20 -11.85
C PHE A 115 -3.68 12.34 -10.96
N ILE A 116 -4.70 13.06 -11.41
CA ILE A 116 -5.28 14.20 -10.68
C ILE A 116 -5.98 13.72 -9.40
N GLU A 117 -6.74 12.63 -9.47
CA GLU A 117 -7.40 12.07 -8.29
C GLU A 117 -6.40 11.52 -7.30
N HIS A 118 -5.38 10.81 -7.76
CA HIS A 118 -4.29 10.35 -6.90
C HIS A 118 -3.56 11.53 -6.23
N ALA A 119 -3.30 12.62 -6.95
CA ALA A 119 -2.70 13.83 -6.39
C ALA A 119 -3.61 14.48 -5.34
N ARG A 120 -4.93 14.56 -5.60
CA ARG A 120 -5.91 15.11 -4.66
C ARG A 120 -5.98 14.30 -3.37
N ASP A 121 -5.99 12.98 -3.46
CA ASP A 121 -6.02 12.08 -2.29
C ASP A 121 -4.75 12.19 -1.44
N ASN A 122 -3.63 12.55 -2.04
CA ASN A 122 -2.36 12.74 -1.35
C ASN A 122 -2.10 14.18 -0.91
N TYR A 123 -2.96 15.14 -1.32
CA TYR A 123 -2.81 16.55 -0.96
C TYR A 123 -3.44 16.84 0.41
N ALA A 124 -2.69 17.50 1.28
CA ALA A 124 -3.14 18.05 2.57
C ALA A 124 -3.70 17.04 3.60
N ARG A 125 -2.95 15.99 3.92
CA ARG A 125 -3.35 15.03 4.99
C ARG A 125 -2.89 15.41 6.40
N MET A 126 -2.79 16.69 6.71
CA MET A 126 -2.54 17.09 8.08
C MET A 126 -3.85 17.03 8.88
N ILE A 127 -4.06 15.93 9.59
CA ILE A 127 -5.20 15.74 10.45
C ILE A 127 -4.82 16.19 11.86
N LEU A 128 -5.66 17.01 12.50
CA LEU A 128 -5.48 17.38 13.90
C LEU A 128 -5.81 16.16 14.79
N THR A 129 -4.81 15.33 15.01
CA THR A 129 -4.89 14.14 15.88
C THR A 129 -3.88 14.23 17.00
N ARG A 130 -4.11 13.49 18.08
CA ARG A 130 -3.15 13.39 19.20
C ARG A 130 -1.92 12.56 18.84
N VAL A 131 -2.02 11.72 17.84
CA VAL A 131 -0.95 10.86 17.34
C VAL A 131 -0.18 11.53 16.22
N CYS A 132 1.05 11.13 16.00
CA CYS A 132 1.91 11.66 14.95
C CYS A 132 1.38 11.33 13.55
N ASN A 133 1.32 12.31 12.67
CA ASN A 133 0.89 12.14 11.27
C ASN A 133 2.01 11.67 10.33
N HIS A 134 3.28 11.73 10.78
CA HIS A 134 4.38 11.30 9.92
C HIS A 134 4.40 9.79 9.74
N ARG A 135 4.74 9.34 8.53
CA ARG A 135 5.13 7.96 8.28
C ARG A 135 6.45 7.70 9.02
N LEU A 136 6.54 6.59 9.74
CA LEU A 136 7.77 6.17 10.40
C LEU A 136 8.88 6.00 9.36
N TYR A 137 10.09 6.40 9.70
CA TYR A 137 11.29 6.40 8.83
C TYR A 137 11.22 7.27 7.58
N SER A 138 10.21 8.15 7.45
CA SER A 138 10.21 9.18 6.41
C SER A 138 11.20 10.31 6.75
N ALA A 139 11.57 11.09 5.73
CA ALA A 139 12.41 12.27 5.93
C ALA A 139 11.85 13.26 6.98
N LEU A 140 10.52 13.37 7.06
CA LEU A 140 9.84 14.22 8.05
C LEU A 140 9.88 13.63 9.46
N CYS A 141 9.86 12.30 9.61
CA CYS A 141 10.06 11.63 10.90
C CYS A 141 11.49 11.77 11.37
N GLY A 142 12.46 11.64 10.48
CA GLY A 142 13.90 11.77 10.77
C GLY A 142 14.54 10.55 11.43
N ALA A 143 13.77 9.53 11.85
CA ALA A 143 14.33 8.30 12.37
C ALA A 143 15.00 7.50 11.24
N ASN A 144 16.23 7.04 11.47
CA ASN A 144 16.95 6.23 10.50
C ASN A 144 16.55 4.76 10.64
N GLU A 145 15.93 4.18 9.61
CA GLU A 145 15.48 2.78 9.61
C GLU A 145 16.62 1.80 9.93
N ALA A 146 17.81 2.02 9.38
CA ALA A 146 18.94 1.12 9.56
C ALA A 146 19.34 0.97 11.04
N SER A 147 19.19 2.04 11.84
CA SER A 147 19.50 2.03 13.29
C SER A 147 18.50 1.21 14.11
N TYR A 148 17.34 0.91 13.56
CA TYR A 148 16.24 0.18 14.20
C TYR A 148 15.89 -1.12 13.47
N THR A 149 16.76 -1.57 12.59
CA THR A 149 16.65 -2.85 11.86
C THR A 149 17.48 -3.91 12.55
N PHE A 150 16.86 -5.03 12.86
CA PHE A 150 17.47 -6.19 13.50
C PHE A 150 17.39 -7.38 12.56
N THR A 151 18.40 -8.21 12.55
CA THR A 151 18.38 -9.44 11.76
C THR A 151 18.22 -10.63 12.69
N GLY A 152 17.25 -11.48 12.42
CA GLY A 152 17.01 -12.72 13.12
C GLY A 152 16.90 -13.89 12.16
N THR A 153 16.78 -15.10 12.69
CA THR A 153 16.58 -16.32 11.92
C THR A 153 15.18 -16.88 12.18
N ILE A 154 14.45 -17.21 11.14
CA ILE A 154 13.13 -17.85 11.24
C ILE A 154 13.32 -19.27 11.78
N VAL A 155 12.66 -19.58 12.88
CA VAL A 155 12.70 -20.90 13.53
C VAL A 155 11.39 -21.66 13.45
N GLY A 156 10.28 -20.98 13.13
CA GLY A 156 8.97 -21.59 13.01
C GLY A 156 7.91 -20.67 12.44
N PHE A 157 6.76 -21.27 12.17
CA PHE A 157 5.53 -20.57 11.77
C PHE A 157 4.33 -21.22 12.43
N SER A 158 3.29 -20.43 12.71
CA SER A 158 1.96 -20.99 13.01
C SER A 158 1.38 -21.74 11.79
N VAL A 159 0.39 -22.57 12.01
CA VAL A 159 -0.26 -23.38 10.95
C VAL A 159 -0.83 -22.51 9.83
N ASP A 160 -1.40 -21.37 10.18
CA ASP A 160 -1.95 -20.36 9.27
C ASP A 160 -0.90 -19.37 8.73
N ARG A 161 0.37 -19.51 9.15
CA ARG A 161 1.50 -18.63 8.83
C ARG A 161 1.28 -17.15 9.18
N VAL A 162 0.38 -16.85 10.10
CA VAL A 162 0.15 -15.49 10.61
C VAL A 162 1.19 -15.13 11.67
N THR A 163 1.62 -16.10 12.49
CA THR A 163 2.71 -15.90 13.46
C THR A 163 4.01 -16.46 12.93
N VAL A 164 5.07 -15.67 12.98
CA VAL A 164 6.45 -16.04 12.63
C VAL A 164 7.29 -16.09 13.91
N GLU A 165 7.94 -17.20 14.11
CA GLU A 165 8.87 -17.40 15.22
C GLU A 165 10.30 -17.06 14.77
N VAL A 166 10.97 -16.17 15.50
CA VAL A 166 12.31 -15.69 15.16
C VAL A 166 13.24 -15.80 16.36
N SER A 167 14.45 -16.28 16.13
CA SER A 167 15.54 -16.30 17.12
C SER A 167 16.60 -15.25 16.83
N GLY A 168 17.47 -14.99 17.83
CA GLY A 168 18.63 -14.11 17.67
C GLY A 168 18.38 -12.63 17.96
N ILE A 169 17.18 -12.24 18.43
CA ILE A 169 16.83 -10.85 18.71
C ILE A 169 16.39 -10.68 20.17
N GLY A 170 17.15 -9.94 20.97
CA GLY A 170 16.99 -9.80 22.42
C GLY A 170 16.29 -8.51 22.88
N ALA A 171 15.51 -7.82 22.05
CA ALA A 171 14.74 -6.65 22.49
C ALA A 171 13.53 -7.06 23.35
N GLY A 172 13.00 -6.16 24.18
CA GLY A 172 11.80 -6.44 25.00
C GLY A 172 10.55 -6.72 24.17
N SER A 173 9.52 -7.35 24.77
CA SER A 173 8.22 -7.55 24.12
C SER A 173 7.60 -6.21 23.70
N GLY A 174 6.89 -6.20 22.58
CA GLY A 174 6.25 -5.01 22.03
C GLY A 174 7.19 -4.06 21.28
N TYR A 175 8.49 -4.33 21.25
CA TYR A 175 9.45 -3.45 20.60
C TYR A 175 9.23 -3.32 19.09
N PHE A 176 8.77 -4.40 18.44
CA PHE A 176 8.52 -4.46 17.00
C PHE A 176 7.04 -4.30 16.63
N THR A 177 6.14 -4.18 17.62
CA THR A 177 4.72 -3.91 17.36
C THR A 177 4.56 -2.65 16.52
N TYR A 178 3.71 -2.70 15.48
CA TYR A 178 3.54 -1.69 14.42
C TYR A 178 4.77 -1.48 13.52
N GLY A 179 5.77 -2.35 13.61
CA GLY A 179 6.88 -2.42 12.70
C GLY A 179 6.60 -3.33 11.51
N PHE A 180 7.65 -3.79 10.88
CA PHE A 180 7.52 -4.72 9.77
C PHE A 180 8.72 -5.66 9.66
N CYS A 181 8.46 -6.83 9.09
CA CYS A 181 9.46 -7.78 8.64
C CYS A 181 9.70 -7.60 7.15
N LYS A 182 10.94 -7.76 6.72
CA LYS A 182 11.31 -7.73 5.29
C LYS A 182 12.30 -8.82 4.92
N TRP A 183 12.09 -9.41 3.76
CA TRP A 183 12.99 -10.37 3.14
C TRP A 183 12.75 -10.39 1.63
N GLN A 184 13.80 -10.23 0.84
CA GLN A 184 13.77 -10.25 -0.63
C GLN A 184 12.64 -9.39 -1.25
N GLY A 185 12.42 -8.17 -0.74
CA GLY A 185 11.38 -7.26 -1.25
C GLY A 185 9.96 -7.52 -0.73
N ALA A 186 9.73 -8.61 0.00
CA ALA A 186 8.44 -8.87 0.65
C ALA A 186 8.39 -8.21 2.03
N TYR A 187 7.31 -7.46 2.29
CA TYR A 187 7.05 -6.76 3.55
C TYR A 187 5.83 -7.33 4.25
N ARG A 188 5.90 -7.46 5.57
CA ARG A 188 4.77 -7.85 6.42
C ARG A 188 4.74 -7.00 7.66
N HIS A 189 3.63 -6.30 7.88
CA HIS A 189 3.43 -5.51 9.10
C HIS A 189 3.22 -6.41 10.31
N ILE A 190 3.84 -6.03 11.42
CA ILE A 190 3.75 -6.71 12.71
C ILE A 190 2.64 -6.04 13.51
N VAL A 191 1.65 -6.83 13.93
CA VAL A 191 0.54 -6.39 14.76
C VAL A 191 0.88 -6.53 16.23
N ASN A 192 1.56 -7.63 16.58
CA ASN A 192 1.93 -7.93 17.94
C ASN A 192 3.33 -8.58 17.98
N ASP A 193 4.03 -8.40 19.09
CA ASP A 193 5.38 -8.85 19.31
C ASP A 193 5.55 -9.35 20.76
N VAL A 194 5.82 -10.62 20.92
CA VAL A 194 6.01 -11.26 22.21
C VAL A 194 7.39 -11.91 22.26
N TRP A 195 8.15 -11.61 23.30
CA TRP A 195 9.47 -12.20 23.59
C TRP A 195 9.40 -13.12 24.81
N ASN A 196 9.78 -14.39 24.66
CA ASN A 196 9.76 -15.38 25.76
C ASN A 196 11.13 -15.64 26.40
N GLY A 197 12.15 -14.83 26.05
CA GLY A 197 13.53 -15.01 26.55
C GLY A 197 14.47 -15.71 25.56
N SER A 198 13.96 -16.48 24.59
CA SER A 198 14.75 -17.16 23.56
C SER A 198 14.20 -16.98 22.15
N THR A 199 12.92 -17.08 22.00
CA THR A 199 12.21 -16.98 20.71
C THR A 199 11.26 -15.78 20.75
N ARG A 200 11.15 -15.11 19.64
CA ARG A 200 10.26 -13.99 19.42
C ARG A 200 9.11 -14.43 18.52
N TYR A 201 7.91 -14.18 18.98
CA TYR A 201 6.67 -14.45 18.25
C TYR A 201 6.16 -13.13 17.66
N LEU A 202 6.11 -13.06 16.33
CA LEU A 202 5.66 -11.89 15.59
C LEU A 202 4.35 -12.22 14.90
N ASP A 203 3.25 -11.64 15.39
CA ASP A 203 1.96 -11.75 14.73
C ASP A 203 1.90 -10.75 13.59
N LEU A 204 1.67 -11.23 12.39
CA LEU A 204 1.64 -10.45 11.17
C LEU A 204 0.22 -10.03 10.80
N MET A 205 0.07 -8.89 10.17
CA MET A 205 -1.22 -8.43 9.65
C MET A 205 -1.77 -9.33 8.53
N HIS A 206 -0.87 -9.99 7.79
CA HIS A 206 -1.18 -10.94 6.73
C HIS A 206 -0.26 -12.14 6.85
N PHE A 207 -0.65 -13.27 6.31
CA PHE A 207 0.16 -14.49 6.33
C PHE A 207 1.58 -14.26 5.75
N ALA A 208 2.55 -14.95 6.32
CA ALA A 208 3.92 -14.93 5.81
C ALA A 208 3.98 -15.54 4.40
N PRO A 209 4.71 -14.93 3.44
CA PRO A 209 4.87 -15.50 2.12
C PRO A 209 5.36 -16.94 2.17
N THR A 210 4.92 -17.77 1.21
CA THR A 210 5.36 -19.16 1.12
C THR A 210 6.87 -19.30 0.87
N ALA A 211 7.47 -18.28 0.28
CA ALA A 211 8.92 -18.19 0.06
C ALA A 211 9.75 -18.00 1.35
N TRP A 212 9.12 -17.65 2.48
CA TRP A 212 9.80 -17.59 3.76
C TRP A 212 9.90 -19.00 4.35
N GLU A 213 11.10 -19.44 4.64
CA GLU A 213 11.41 -20.79 5.09
C GLU A 213 12.13 -20.77 6.44
N ILE A 214 12.02 -21.86 7.19
CA ILE A 214 12.76 -22.06 8.45
C ILE A 214 14.27 -22.07 8.15
N GLY A 215 15.06 -21.40 8.98
CA GLY A 215 16.49 -21.26 8.83
C GLY A 215 16.92 -20.03 8.04
N GLN A 216 16.00 -19.32 7.40
CA GLN A 216 16.32 -18.09 6.67
C GLN A 216 16.49 -16.89 7.59
N GLY A 217 17.43 -16.00 7.23
CA GLY A 217 17.59 -14.70 7.86
C GLY A 217 16.46 -13.75 7.45
N ILE A 218 15.87 -13.05 8.42
CA ILE A 218 14.83 -12.05 8.20
C ILE A 218 15.22 -10.74 8.87
N SER A 219 14.96 -9.63 8.20
CA SER A 219 15.13 -8.30 8.78
C SER A 219 13.82 -7.85 9.44
N ILE A 220 13.92 -7.39 10.68
CA ILE A 220 12.78 -6.93 11.48
C ILE A 220 13.05 -5.50 11.89
N VAL A 221 12.12 -4.62 11.59
CA VAL A 221 12.24 -3.19 11.82
C VAL A 221 11.31 -2.76 12.94
N ALA A 222 11.83 -1.98 13.87
CA ALA A 222 11.09 -1.51 15.03
C ALA A 222 9.87 -0.67 14.64
N GLY A 223 8.74 -0.85 15.35
CA GLY A 223 7.50 -0.14 15.11
C GLY A 223 7.30 1.10 15.97
N CYS A 224 6.33 1.92 15.61
CA CYS A 224 5.93 3.13 16.33
C CYS A 224 4.41 3.21 16.47
N ASP A 225 3.93 3.37 17.68
CA ASP A 225 2.51 3.56 18.00
C ASP A 225 2.04 5.01 17.78
N LYS A 226 2.91 5.86 17.24
CA LYS A 226 2.63 7.27 16.96
C LYS A 226 2.40 8.15 18.19
N THR A 227 2.70 7.66 19.40
CA THR A 227 2.60 8.44 20.63
C THR A 227 3.85 9.31 20.88
N THR A 228 3.70 10.36 21.69
CA THR A 228 4.81 11.23 22.09
C THR A 228 5.85 10.48 22.90
N SER A 229 5.42 9.55 23.78
CA SER A 229 6.31 8.76 24.61
C SER A 229 7.22 7.87 23.78
N THR A 230 6.66 7.12 22.82
CA THR A 230 7.45 6.26 21.92
C THR A 230 8.38 7.09 21.02
N CYS A 231 7.89 8.21 20.48
CA CYS A 231 8.70 9.12 19.67
C CYS A 231 9.91 9.65 20.43
N SER A 232 9.74 10.04 21.70
CA SER A 232 10.81 10.55 22.56
C SER A 232 11.73 9.44 23.06
N SER A 233 11.18 8.41 23.72
CA SER A 233 11.98 7.42 24.47
C SER A 233 12.64 6.38 23.56
N LYS A 234 11.98 5.95 22.50
CA LYS A 234 12.47 4.89 21.61
C LYS A 234 13.29 5.45 20.45
N PHE A 235 12.82 6.53 19.81
CA PHE A 235 13.42 7.07 18.60
C PHE A 235 14.22 8.35 18.81
N GLY A 236 14.04 9.07 19.94
CA GLY A 236 14.71 10.34 20.20
C GLY A 236 14.30 11.48 19.26
N MET A 237 13.15 11.32 18.56
CA MET A 237 12.71 12.22 17.47
C MET A 237 11.54 13.11 17.88
N PHE A 238 11.43 13.45 19.17
CA PHE A 238 10.31 14.28 19.66
C PHE A 238 10.22 15.65 18.94
N GLN A 239 11.31 16.22 18.50
CA GLN A 239 11.34 17.49 17.77
C GLN A 239 10.61 17.40 16.41
N ASN A 240 10.54 16.20 15.83
CA ASN A 240 9.87 15.92 14.58
C ASN A 240 8.43 15.38 14.78
N PHE A 241 7.95 15.38 16.02
CA PHE A 241 6.62 14.87 16.32
C PHE A 241 5.53 15.79 15.73
N MET A 242 4.71 15.24 14.82
CA MET A 242 3.65 15.96 14.11
C MET A 242 2.28 15.51 14.58
N GLY A 243 2.02 15.62 15.85
CA GLY A 243 0.73 15.40 16.49
C GLY A 243 0.42 16.51 17.45
N PHE A 244 -0.81 16.55 17.94
CA PHE A 244 -1.31 17.54 18.90
C PHE A 244 -1.71 16.83 20.18
N PRO A 245 -0.75 16.47 21.07
CA PRO A 245 -1.04 15.64 22.25
C PRO A 245 -2.04 16.23 23.20
N TYR A 246 -2.20 17.55 23.18
CA TYR A 246 -3.16 18.29 24.02
C TYR A 246 -4.48 18.59 23.30
N ALA A 247 -4.67 18.08 22.07
CA ALA A 247 -5.97 18.25 21.40
C ALA A 247 -7.09 17.57 22.21
N PRO A 248 -8.26 18.18 22.31
CA PRO A 248 -9.41 17.58 23.01
C PRO A 248 -9.81 16.26 22.35
N TYR A 249 -10.34 15.32 23.14
CA TYR A 249 -10.82 14.02 22.62
C TYR A 249 -11.99 14.18 21.64
N GLU A 250 -12.81 15.21 21.86
CA GLU A 250 -13.93 15.54 20.97
C GLU A 250 -13.47 16.52 19.89
N SER A 251 -13.89 16.30 18.67
CA SER A 251 -13.62 17.22 17.56
C SER A 251 -14.17 18.61 17.90
N ILE A 252 -13.34 19.64 17.79
CA ILE A 252 -13.73 21.05 17.99
C ILE A 252 -14.95 21.42 17.12
N ARG A 253 -15.18 20.75 16.00
CA ARG A 253 -16.37 20.92 15.17
C ARG A 253 -17.67 20.49 15.85
N TYR A 254 -17.62 19.54 16.78
CA TYR A 254 -18.81 19.06 17.51
C TYR A 254 -19.12 19.89 18.75
N THR A 255 -18.12 20.45 19.42
CA THR A 255 -18.33 21.29 20.61
C THR A 255 -18.86 22.68 20.29
N GLY A 256 -18.62 23.20 19.07
CA GLY A 256 -19.15 24.50 18.62
C GLY A 256 -20.59 24.47 18.11
N LEU A 257 -21.20 23.29 17.93
CA LEU A 257 -22.55 23.10 17.40
C LEU A 257 -23.53 22.49 18.42
N ARG A 258 -23.27 22.60 19.70
CA ARG A 258 -24.37 22.45 20.67
C ARG A 258 -25.33 23.63 20.46
N THR A 259 -26.23 23.44 19.51
CA THR A 259 -27.47 24.23 19.47
C THR A 259 -28.12 24.16 20.85
N THR A 260 -28.03 25.23 21.58
CA THR A 260 -28.89 25.47 22.76
C THR A 260 -30.33 25.34 22.26
N THR A 261 -30.92 24.20 22.54
CA THR A 261 -32.38 24.03 22.33
C THR A 261 -33.06 25.01 23.23
N ILE A 262 -33.44 26.17 22.70
CA ILE A 262 -34.27 27.14 23.37
C ILE A 262 -35.61 26.44 23.61
N LYS A 263 -35.84 25.94 24.83
CA LYS A 263 -37.17 25.50 25.27
C LYS A 263 -38.10 26.69 25.16
N LYS A 264 -38.95 26.72 24.13
CA LYS A 264 -40.06 27.63 24.08
C LYS A 264 -40.98 27.29 25.26
N SER A 265 -40.99 28.13 26.29
CA SER A 265 -41.97 28.13 27.34
C SER A 265 -43.34 28.39 26.69
N LYS A 266 -44.22 27.41 26.74
CA LYS A 266 -45.66 27.64 26.47
C LYS A 266 -46.23 28.43 27.63
N LYS A 267 -46.68 29.64 27.34
CA LYS A 267 -47.70 30.34 28.15
C LYS A 267 -49.07 29.81 27.80
#